data_86c187a5fc60baf67a6f594d36817a5e
#
_entry.id   86c187a5fc60baf67a6f594d36817a5e
#
_cell.length_a   1.000
_cell.length_b   1.000
_cell.length_c   1.000
_cell.angle_alpha   90.00
_cell.angle_beta   90.00
_cell.angle_gamma   90.00
#
_symmetry.space_group_name_H-M   'P 1'
#
loop_
_entity.id
_entity.type
_entity.pdbx_description
1 polymer ?
#
loop_
_entity_poly.entity_id
_entity_poly.type
_entity_poly.pdbx_seq_one_letter_code
_entity_poly.pdbx_strand_id
1 'polypeptide(L)'
;MDKLSELKFINQQAYNQNRSKGFLSASLGFAIAILLILFVFVSAVLAYADISQPGSLLYPIKLFKEDAKIKLSQHPRDTAALYGTLLSERLTELEKISLNPSPVFDKKASVGVASTNDTVNEVIAGIFIGDLQFDATDATNQIETLASFEKVFGLISENTKDKALLDQMDELEVKVQHLATELTEISNLSKRRVQAFDN
;
A
#
# COMPACT_ATOMS: atom_id res chain seq x y z
N MET A 1 -65.23 -38.46 -12.72
CA MET A 1 -63.99 -38.06 -11.97
C MET A 1 -64.42 -37.65 -10.57
N ASP A 2 -63.83 -38.29 -9.56
CA ASP A 2 -64.28 -38.13 -8.20
C ASP A 2 -63.74 -36.87 -7.57
N LYS A 3 -64.58 -35.98 -7.06
CA LYS A 3 -64.22 -34.71 -6.43
C LYS A 3 -63.09 -34.81 -5.39
N LEU A 4 -62.94 -36.00 -4.80
CA LEU A 4 -61.90 -36.30 -3.82
C LEU A 4 -60.50 -36.42 -4.47
N SER A 5 -60.43 -36.89 -5.70
CA SER A 5 -59.15 -36.98 -6.43
C SER A 5 -58.62 -35.58 -6.89
N GLU A 6 -59.52 -34.68 -7.28
CA GLU A 6 -59.16 -33.29 -7.62
C GLU A 6 -58.65 -32.49 -6.41
N LEU A 7 -59.31 -32.63 -5.27
CA LEU A 7 -58.88 -31.97 -4.03
C LEU A 7 -57.51 -32.48 -3.53
N LYS A 8 -57.19 -33.76 -3.70
CA LYS A 8 -55.87 -34.30 -3.38
C LYS A 8 -54.80 -33.76 -4.31
N PHE A 9 -55.10 -33.61 -5.60
CA PHE A 9 -54.16 -33.08 -6.58
C PHE A 9 -53.84 -31.62 -6.34
N ILE A 10 -54.86 -30.81 -6.03
CA ILE A 10 -54.70 -29.37 -5.73
C ILE A 10 -53.88 -29.17 -4.45
N ASN A 11 -54.14 -29.96 -3.40
CA ASN A 11 -53.35 -29.87 -2.16
C ASN A 11 -51.90 -30.29 -2.35
N GLN A 12 -51.63 -31.27 -3.18
CA GLN A 12 -50.27 -31.75 -3.47
C GLN A 12 -49.48 -30.74 -4.31
N GLN A 13 -50.14 -30.04 -5.25
CA GLN A 13 -49.51 -28.96 -6.00
C GLN A 13 -49.21 -27.75 -5.11
N ALA A 14 -50.14 -27.35 -4.22
CA ALA A 14 -49.91 -26.24 -3.30
C ALA A 14 -48.79 -26.54 -2.30
N TYR A 15 -48.67 -27.77 -1.83
CA TYR A 15 -47.59 -28.22 -0.93
C TYR A 15 -46.22 -28.18 -1.61
N ASN A 16 -46.12 -28.67 -2.84
CA ASN A 16 -44.87 -28.66 -3.62
C ASN A 16 -44.44 -27.26 -3.99
N GLN A 17 -45.37 -26.36 -4.29
CA GLN A 17 -45.06 -24.95 -4.64
C GLN A 17 -44.55 -24.15 -3.43
N ASN A 18 -45.06 -24.40 -2.24
CA ASN A 18 -44.57 -23.78 -1.01
C ASN A 18 -43.18 -24.30 -0.57
N ARG A 19 -42.94 -25.61 -0.81
CA ARG A 19 -41.64 -26.22 -0.48
C ARG A 19 -40.48 -25.68 -1.34
N SER A 20 -40.75 -25.43 -2.64
CA SER A 20 -39.73 -24.87 -3.54
C SER A 20 -39.39 -23.41 -3.21
N LYS A 21 -40.37 -22.61 -2.80
CA LYS A 21 -40.13 -21.20 -2.39
C LYS A 21 -39.34 -21.09 -1.10
N GLY A 22 -39.57 -21.96 -0.13
CA GLY A 22 -38.84 -21.98 1.15
C GLY A 22 -37.38 -22.40 0.98
N PHE A 23 -37.10 -23.33 0.06
CA PHE A 23 -35.73 -23.81 -0.19
C PHE A 23 -34.86 -22.75 -0.91
N LEU A 24 -35.43 -22.03 -1.89
CA LEU A 24 -34.75 -20.95 -2.60
C LEU A 24 -34.43 -19.76 -1.68
N SER A 25 -35.34 -19.41 -0.77
CA SER A 25 -35.11 -18.31 0.18
C SER A 25 -34.05 -18.66 1.23
N ALA A 26 -34.04 -19.92 1.71
CA ALA A 26 -33.03 -20.38 2.67
C ALA A 26 -31.63 -20.45 2.04
N SER A 27 -31.51 -20.92 0.80
CA SER A 27 -30.22 -20.98 0.08
C SER A 27 -29.66 -19.58 -0.23
N LEU A 28 -30.52 -18.62 -0.58
CA LEU A 28 -30.13 -17.24 -0.80
C LEU A 28 -29.64 -16.57 0.49
N GLY A 29 -30.34 -16.78 1.61
CA GLY A 29 -29.92 -16.29 2.92
C GLY A 29 -28.56 -16.83 3.35
N PHE A 30 -28.32 -18.13 3.11
CA PHE A 30 -27.03 -18.75 3.40
C PHE A 30 -25.90 -18.19 2.52
N ALA A 31 -26.15 -17.98 1.22
CA ALA A 31 -25.16 -17.36 0.32
C ALA A 31 -24.80 -15.92 0.74
N ILE A 32 -25.79 -15.12 1.15
CA ILE A 32 -25.56 -13.77 1.68
C ILE A 32 -24.74 -13.81 2.97
N ALA A 33 -25.05 -14.74 3.88
CA ALA A 33 -24.30 -14.89 5.13
C ALA A 33 -22.83 -15.25 4.87
N ILE A 34 -22.53 -16.15 3.94
CA ILE A 34 -21.16 -16.48 3.53
C ILE A 34 -20.46 -15.25 2.95
N LEU A 35 -21.13 -14.50 2.08
CA LEU A 35 -20.58 -13.29 1.47
C LEU A 35 -20.23 -12.24 2.54
N LEU A 36 -21.08 -12.04 3.54
CA LEU A 36 -20.82 -11.13 4.65
C LEU A 36 -19.63 -11.58 5.49
N ILE A 37 -19.52 -12.88 5.80
CA ILE A 37 -18.38 -13.42 6.53
C ILE A 37 -17.09 -13.22 5.75
N LEU A 38 -17.09 -13.51 4.45
CA LEU A 38 -15.92 -13.27 3.57
C LEU A 38 -15.57 -11.79 3.52
N PHE A 39 -16.54 -10.90 3.43
CA PHE A 39 -16.31 -9.45 3.42
C PHE A 39 -15.65 -8.97 4.72
N VAL A 40 -16.15 -9.41 5.88
CA VAL A 40 -15.55 -9.10 7.18
C VAL A 40 -14.14 -9.66 7.28
N PHE A 41 -13.91 -10.89 6.83
CA PHE A 41 -12.59 -11.51 6.84
C PHE A 41 -11.58 -10.74 5.96
N VAL A 42 -11.95 -10.42 4.72
CA VAL A 42 -11.10 -9.64 3.80
C VAL A 42 -10.81 -8.26 4.39
N SER A 43 -11.82 -7.58 4.96
CA SER A 43 -11.63 -6.27 5.59
C SER A 43 -10.66 -6.34 6.77
N ALA A 44 -10.74 -7.39 7.58
CA ALA A 44 -9.80 -7.61 8.67
C ALA A 44 -8.37 -7.84 8.16
N VAL A 45 -8.19 -8.69 7.14
CA VAL A 45 -6.87 -8.93 6.53
C VAL A 45 -6.26 -7.65 5.98
N LEU A 46 -7.05 -6.81 5.29
CA LEU A 46 -6.59 -5.53 4.75
C LEU A 46 -6.20 -4.54 5.86
N ALA A 47 -6.93 -4.52 6.98
CA ALA A 47 -6.60 -3.67 8.12
C ALA A 47 -5.30 -4.13 8.82
N TYR A 48 -5.12 -5.43 8.99
CA TYR A 48 -3.87 -5.98 9.54
C TYR A 48 -2.67 -5.81 8.60
N ALA A 49 -2.89 -5.80 7.29
CA ALA A 49 -1.83 -5.55 6.31
C ALA A 49 -1.23 -4.15 6.47
N ASP A 50 -2.02 -3.13 6.80
CA ASP A 50 -1.55 -1.74 6.97
C ASP A 50 -0.48 -1.58 8.06
N ILE A 51 -0.54 -2.40 9.10
CA ILE A 51 0.43 -2.38 10.21
C ILE A 51 1.54 -3.42 10.05
N SER A 52 1.55 -4.16 8.94
CA SER A 52 2.54 -5.21 8.70
C SER A 52 3.93 -4.64 8.43
N GLN A 53 4.95 -5.33 8.95
CA GLN A 53 6.34 -4.96 8.77
C GLN A 53 6.97 -5.72 7.60
N PRO A 54 8.05 -5.20 6.99
CA PRO A 54 8.84 -5.91 6.00
C PRO A 54 9.20 -7.32 6.47
N GLY A 55 9.05 -8.30 5.56
CA GLY A 55 9.31 -9.72 5.85
C GLY A 55 8.16 -10.46 6.56
N SER A 56 7.04 -9.82 6.89
CA SER A 56 5.83 -10.50 7.37
C SER A 56 4.99 -11.07 6.22
N LEU A 57 4.13 -12.06 6.52
CA LEU A 57 3.25 -12.70 5.53
C LEU A 57 2.25 -11.73 4.88
N LEU A 58 1.84 -10.68 5.59
CA LEU A 58 0.86 -9.71 5.10
C LEU A 58 1.51 -8.50 4.40
N TYR A 59 2.83 -8.38 4.43
CA TYR A 59 3.53 -7.26 3.83
C TYR A 59 3.30 -7.14 2.30
N PRO A 60 3.28 -8.22 1.51
CA PRO A 60 2.91 -8.13 0.09
C PRO A 60 1.50 -7.58 -0.15
N ILE A 61 0.55 -7.84 0.76
CA ILE A 61 -0.82 -7.28 0.67
C ILE A 61 -0.79 -5.77 0.93
N LYS A 62 0.04 -5.31 1.86
CA LYS A 62 0.29 -3.88 2.08
C LYS A 62 0.79 -3.21 0.82
N LEU A 63 1.86 -3.74 0.21
CA LEU A 63 2.44 -3.21 -1.03
C LEU A 63 1.42 -3.16 -2.18
N PHE A 64 0.64 -4.23 -2.36
CA PHE A 64 -0.42 -4.26 -3.36
C PHE A 64 -1.48 -3.17 -3.14
N LYS A 65 -1.86 -2.92 -1.89
CA LYS A 65 -2.82 -1.88 -1.52
C LYS A 65 -2.28 -0.47 -1.80
N GLU A 66 -1.01 -0.24 -1.54
CA GLU A 66 -0.30 1.01 -1.82
C GLU A 66 -0.23 1.26 -3.33
N ASP A 67 0.18 0.28 -4.12
CA ASP A 67 0.20 0.33 -5.59
C ASP A 67 -1.21 0.61 -6.16
N ALA A 68 -2.25 -0.03 -5.61
CA ALA A 68 -3.61 0.23 -6.01
C ALA A 68 -4.05 1.68 -5.71
N LYS A 69 -3.67 2.25 -4.56
CA LYS A 69 -3.96 3.66 -4.24
C LYS A 69 -3.29 4.62 -5.23
N ILE A 70 -2.03 4.37 -5.58
CA ILE A 70 -1.28 5.16 -6.56
C ILE A 70 -1.98 5.11 -7.92
N LYS A 71 -2.30 3.91 -8.43
CA LYS A 71 -2.96 3.71 -9.72
C LYS A 71 -4.37 4.30 -9.81
N LEU A 72 -5.05 4.45 -8.67
CA LEU A 72 -6.36 5.09 -8.60
C LEU A 72 -6.27 6.62 -8.44
N SER A 73 -5.11 7.16 -8.14
CA SER A 73 -4.89 8.61 -8.10
C SER A 73 -4.93 9.18 -9.53
N GLN A 74 -5.76 10.20 -9.74
CA GLN A 74 -6.01 10.78 -11.06
C GLN A 74 -5.23 12.09 -11.30
N HIS A 75 -4.67 12.66 -10.22
CA HIS A 75 -3.99 13.95 -10.30
C HIS A 75 -2.53 13.83 -9.93
N PRO A 76 -1.60 14.37 -10.75
CA PRO A 76 -0.16 14.31 -10.49
C PRO A 76 0.26 14.82 -9.11
N ARG A 77 -0.44 15.83 -8.59
CA ARG A 77 -0.17 16.36 -7.25
C ARG A 77 -0.59 15.41 -6.14
N ASP A 78 -1.77 14.79 -6.26
CA ASP A 78 -2.25 13.81 -5.27
C ASP A 78 -1.37 12.56 -5.27
N THR A 79 -0.92 12.15 -6.45
CA THR A 79 0.03 11.05 -6.62
C THR A 79 1.37 11.37 -5.96
N ALA A 80 1.88 12.60 -6.14
CA ALA A 80 3.11 13.06 -5.47
C ALA A 80 2.98 13.05 -3.94
N ALA A 81 1.85 13.51 -3.40
CA ALA A 81 1.58 13.47 -1.95
C ALA A 81 1.50 12.03 -1.40
N LEU A 82 0.92 11.10 -2.17
CA LEU A 82 0.91 9.67 -1.82
C LEU A 82 2.32 9.09 -1.76
N TYR A 83 3.17 9.35 -2.76
CA TYR A 83 4.56 8.90 -2.73
C TYR A 83 5.35 9.51 -1.58
N GLY A 84 5.09 10.78 -1.25
CA GLY A 84 5.67 11.40 -0.07
C GLY A 84 5.31 10.68 1.23
N THR A 85 4.05 10.28 1.36
CA THR A 85 3.58 9.47 2.48
C THR A 85 4.29 8.11 2.52
N LEU A 86 4.42 7.45 1.37
CA LEU A 86 5.09 6.14 1.26
C LEU A 86 6.57 6.22 1.62
N LEU A 87 7.29 7.24 1.18
CA LEU A 87 8.70 7.44 1.58
C LEU A 87 8.85 7.58 3.10
N SER A 88 7.96 8.35 3.74
CA SER A 88 7.95 8.49 5.20
C SER A 88 7.61 7.17 5.91
N GLU A 89 6.69 6.38 5.36
CA GLU A 89 6.39 5.04 5.88
C GLU A 89 7.58 4.09 5.73
N ARG A 90 8.27 4.07 4.59
CA ARG A 90 9.49 3.26 4.37
C ARG A 90 10.59 3.61 5.35
N LEU A 91 10.82 4.92 5.58
CA LEU A 91 11.77 5.37 6.58
C LEU A 91 11.41 4.82 7.97
N THR A 92 10.15 4.95 8.37
CA THR A 92 9.67 4.46 9.66
C THR A 92 9.79 2.94 9.80
N GLU A 93 9.55 2.19 8.74
CA GLU A 93 9.71 0.73 8.71
C GLU A 93 11.17 0.32 8.90
N LEU A 94 12.08 0.95 8.17
CA LEU A 94 13.53 0.70 8.28
C LEU A 94 14.06 1.11 9.67
N GLU A 95 13.62 2.24 10.21
CA GLU A 95 13.99 2.68 11.55
C GLU A 95 13.54 1.66 12.62
N LYS A 96 12.31 1.17 12.55
CA LYS A 96 11.82 0.14 13.47
C LYS A 96 12.64 -1.16 13.39
N ILE A 97 13.07 -1.54 12.19
CA ILE A 97 13.92 -2.72 11.98
C ILE A 97 15.30 -2.48 12.59
N SER A 98 15.90 -1.31 12.34
CA SER A 98 17.25 -0.98 12.79
C SER A 98 17.36 -0.90 14.33
N LEU A 99 16.30 -0.43 14.99
CA LEU A 99 16.24 -0.31 16.45
C LEU A 99 15.94 -1.63 17.18
N ASN A 100 15.45 -2.65 16.46
CA ASN A 100 15.04 -3.93 17.04
C ASN A 100 15.69 -5.11 16.31
N PRO A 101 17.03 -5.29 16.42
CA PRO A 101 17.72 -6.39 15.78
C PRO A 101 17.17 -7.73 16.30
N SER A 102 16.83 -8.62 15.38
CA SER A 102 16.22 -9.92 15.64
C SER A 102 16.96 -10.99 14.84
N PRO A 103 16.79 -12.30 15.15
CA PRO A 103 17.40 -13.38 14.36
C PRO A 103 17.07 -13.37 12.86
N VAL A 104 16.03 -12.63 12.47
CA VAL A 104 15.60 -12.44 11.07
C VAL A 104 15.84 -11.00 10.57
N PHE A 105 16.76 -10.29 11.22
CA PHE A 105 17.06 -8.88 10.94
C PHE A 105 17.43 -8.68 9.48
N ASP A 106 18.43 -9.37 8.96
CA ASP A 106 18.91 -9.19 7.58
C ASP A 106 17.80 -9.44 6.55
N LYS A 107 16.97 -10.47 6.78
CA LYS A 107 15.81 -10.72 5.90
C LYS A 107 14.81 -9.58 5.90
N LYS A 108 14.48 -9.03 7.07
CA LYS A 108 13.53 -7.92 7.18
C LYS A 108 14.11 -6.65 6.60
N ALA A 109 15.37 -6.35 6.88
CA ALA A 109 16.08 -5.21 6.36
C ALA A 109 16.19 -5.27 4.83
N SER A 110 16.55 -6.42 4.25
CA SER A 110 16.61 -6.60 2.79
C SER A 110 15.25 -6.35 2.13
N VAL A 111 14.14 -6.87 2.69
CA VAL A 111 12.79 -6.60 2.17
C VAL A 111 12.43 -5.12 2.30
N GLY A 112 12.77 -4.48 3.42
CA GLY A 112 12.53 -3.05 3.64
C GLY A 112 13.35 -2.18 2.69
N VAL A 113 14.63 -2.47 2.50
CA VAL A 113 15.51 -1.77 1.56
C VAL A 113 15.00 -1.94 0.12
N ALA A 114 14.64 -3.16 -0.30
CA ALA A 114 14.10 -3.41 -1.63
C ALA A 114 12.80 -2.61 -1.88
N SER A 115 11.84 -2.63 -0.95
CA SER A 115 10.59 -1.87 -1.11
C SER A 115 10.80 -0.35 -1.12
N THR A 116 11.80 0.13 -0.37
CA THR A 116 12.20 1.55 -0.39
C THR A 116 12.82 1.92 -1.74
N ASN A 117 13.71 1.07 -2.26
CA ASN A 117 14.33 1.25 -3.56
C ASN A 117 13.29 1.33 -4.69
N ASP A 118 12.29 0.44 -4.67
CA ASP A 118 11.18 0.48 -5.64
C ASP A 118 10.42 1.81 -5.55
N THR A 119 10.06 2.26 -4.34
CA THR A 119 9.38 3.54 -4.14
C THR A 119 10.21 4.72 -4.64
N VAL A 120 11.51 4.78 -4.34
CA VAL A 120 12.42 5.84 -4.79
C VAL A 120 12.54 5.85 -6.32
N ASN A 121 12.69 4.68 -6.95
CA ASN A 121 12.75 4.57 -8.41
C ASN A 121 11.46 5.08 -9.08
N GLU A 122 10.29 4.76 -8.53
CA GLU A 122 9.00 5.21 -9.07
C GLU A 122 8.85 6.74 -8.95
N VAL A 123 9.30 7.33 -7.84
CA VAL A 123 9.29 8.79 -7.66
C VAL A 123 10.22 9.48 -8.66
N ILE A 124 11.46 9.01 -8.80
CA ILE A 124 12.43 9.55 -9.78
C ILE A 124 11.83 9.46 -11.19
N ALA A 125 11.31 8.29 -11.58
CA ALA A 125 10.70 8.10 -12.89
C ALA A 125 9.50 9.05 -13.11
N GLY A 126 8.62 9.17 -12.12
CA GLY A 126 7.43 10.02 -12.19
C GLY A 126 7.76 11.51 -12.29
N ILE A 127 8.83 11.97 -11.61
CA ILE A 127 9.35 13.34 -11.77
C ILE A 127 9.87 13.53 -13.20
N PHE A 128 10.68 12.60 -13.69
CA PHE A 128 11.32 12.70 -15.00
C PHE A 128 10.31 12.75 -16.16
N ILE A 129 9.24 11.94 -16.12
CA ILE A 129 8.20 11.92 -17.15
C ILE A 129 7.11 12.99 -16.94
N GLY A 130 7.15 13.73 -15.82
CA GLY A 130 6.19 14.79 -15.50
C GLY A 130 4.86 14.30 -14.91
N ASP A 131 4.78 13.02 -14.53
CA ASP A 131 3.59 12.43 -13.90
C ASP A 131 3.44 12.76 -12.41
N LEU A 132 4.52 13.29 -11.79
CA LEU A 132 4.49 13.77 -10.41
C LEU A 132 4.75 15.27 -10.35
N GLN A 133 3.94 15.98 -9.57
CA GLN A 133 4.05 17.42 -9.35
C GLN A 133 4.13 17.71 -7.85
N PHE A 134 5.33 18.09 -7.40
CA PHE A 134 5.56 18.57 -6.05
C PHE A 134 5.48 20.10 -6.00
N ASP A 135 4.81 20.65 -5.00
CA ASP A 135 4.97 22.05 -4.68
C ASP A 135 6.22 22.27 -3.81
N ALA A 136 6.56 23.55 -3.53
CA ALA A 136 7.77 23.88 -2.77
C ALA A 136 7.75 23.33 -1.33
N THR A 137 6.58 23.23 -0.73
CA THR A 137 6.40 22.72 0.64
C THR A 137 6.54 21.20 0.65
N ASP A 138 5.84 20.51 -0.25
CA ASP A 138 5.91 19.07 -0.39
C ASP A 138 7.35 18.62 -0.70
N ALA A 139 8.02 19.29 -1.65
CA ALA A 139 9.41 19.00 -1.97
C ALA A 139 10.35 19.20 -0.76
N THR A 140 10.16 20.27 0.02
CA THR A 140 10.98 20.52 1.22
C THR A 140 10.76 19.42 2.27
N ASN A 141 9.53 19.02 2.54
CA ASN A 141 9.21 17.96 3.50
C ASN A 141 9.83 16.62 3.07
N GLN A 142 9.84 16.33 1.76
CA GLN A 142 10.45 15.10 1.26
C GLN A 142 11.97 15.13 1.37
N ILE A 143 12.63 16.28 1.13
CA ILE A 143 14.07 16.42 1.33
C ILE A 143 14.45 16.11 2.78
N GLU A 144 13.68 16.60 3.77
CA GLU A 144 13.91 16.30 5.19
C GLU A 144 13.73 14.80 5.49
N THR A 145 12.72 14.17 4.89
CA THR A 145 12.50 12.73 4.99
C THR A 145 13.70 11.97 4.42
N LEU A 146 14.17 12.33 3.22
CA LEU A 146 15.31 11.68 2.56
C LEU A 146 16.60 11.84 3.35
N ALA A 147 16.86 13.01 3.94
CA ALA A 147 18.03 13.23 4.81
C ALA A 147 18.03 12.31 6.04
N SER A 148 16.86 11.90 6.52
CA SER A 148 16.75 10.99 7.65
C SER A 148 17.11 9.52 7.32
N PHE A 149 17.10 9.14 6.02
CA PHE A 149 17.51 7.80 5.58
C PHE A 149 18.99 7.52 5.86
N GLU A 150 19.87 8.53 5.72
CA GLU A 150 21.31 8.39 5.99
C GLU A 150 21.55 7.84 7.41
N LYS A 151 20.87 8.41 8.40
CA LYS A 151 20.97 7.93 9.78
C LYS A 151 20.50 6.49 9.94
N VAL A 152 19.39 6.12 9.30
CA VAL A 152 18.83 4.76 9.37
C VAL A 152 19.73 3.77 8.66
N PHE A 153 20.32 4.13 7.53
CA PHE A 153 21.30 3.30 6.82
C PHE A 153 22.54 3.03 7.69
N GLY A 154 23.05 4.04 8.40
CA GLY A 154 24.14 3.86 9.37
C GLY A 154 23.79 2.81 10.43
N LEU A 155 22.57 2.90 11.03
CA LEU A 155 22.12 1.93 12.03
C LEU A 155 21.96 0.51 11.48
N ILE A 156 21.50 0.36 10.23
CA ILE A 156 21.39 -0.97 9.60
C ILE A 156 22.79 -1.54 9.34
N SER A 157 23.71 -0.73 8.80
CA SER A 157 25.10 -1.13 8.51
C SER A 157 25.85 -1.62 9.77
N GLU A 158 25.59 -1.01 10.92
CA GLU A 158 26.17 -1.43 12.19
C GLU A 158 25.65 -2.79 12.66
N ASN A 159 24.43 -3.15 12.29
CA ASN A 159 23.72 -4.35 12.73
C ASN A 159 23.82 -5.55 11.77
N THR A 160 24.31 -5.34 10.53
CA THR A 160 24.43 -6.39 9.53
C THR A 160 25.87 -6.70 9.16
N LYS A 161 26.11 -7.97 8.76
CA LYS A 161 27.32 -8.40 8.06
C LYS A 161 27.00 -9.00 6.68
N ASP A 162 25.74 -8.92 6.28
CA ASP A 162 25.30 -9.41 4.98
C ASP A 162 25.77 -8.44 3.90
N LYS A 163 26.77 -8.87 3.13
CA LYS A 163 27.33 -8.06 2.05
C LYS A 163 26.30 -7.68 0.98
N ALA A 164 25.39 -8.60 0.66
CA ALA A 164 24.38 -8.31 -0.35
C ALA A 164 23.40 -7.22 0.11
N LEU A 165 23.08 -7.20 1.41
CA LEU A 165 22.28 -6.11 1.98
C LEU A 165 23.04 -4.78 1.98
N LEU A 166 24.33 -4.78 2.32
CA LEU A 166 25.16 -3.57 2.27
C LEU A 166 25.25 -3.02 0.84
N ASP A 167 25.50 -3.87 -0.16
CA ASP A 167 25.56 -3.46 -1.56
C ASP A 167 24.21 -2.86 -2.03
N GLN A 168 23.07 -3.40 -1.59
CA GLN A 168 21.74 -2.84 -1.87
C GLN A 168 21.52 -1.49 -1.20
N MET A 169 22.03 -1.31 0.00
CA MET A 169 21.92 -0.04 0.73
C MET A 169 22.76 1.06 0.07
N ASP A 170 23.98 0.73 -0.35
CA ASP A 170 24.85 1.69 -1.07
C ASP A 170 24.18 2.16 -2.38
N GLU A 171 23.55 1.24 -3.13
CA GLU A 171 22.77 1.60 -4.33
C GLU A 171 21.59 2.51 -4.00
N LEU A 172 20.86 2.18 -2.94
CA LEU A 172 19.69 2.97 -2.51
C LEU A 172 20.13 4.36 -2.03
N GLU A 173 21.23 4.49 -1.30
CA GLU A 173 21.76 5.76 -0.83
C GLU A 173 22.04 6.72 -1.98
N VAL A 174 22.69 6.24 -3.05
CA VAL A 174 22.95 7.04 -4.26
C VAL A 174 21.64 7.54 -4.87
N LYS A 175 20.60 6.71 -4.93
CA LYS A 175 19.29 7.08 -5.47
C LYS A 175 18.55 8.09 -4.58
N VAL A 176 18.65 7.92 -3.25
CA VAL A 176 18.08 8.87 -2.28
C VAL A 176 18.72 10.24 -2.42
N GLN A 177 20.05 10.32 -2.58
CA GLN A 177 20.78 11.57 -2.80
C GLN A 177 20.41 12.21 -4.15
N HIS A 178 20.26 11.41 -5.20
CA HIS A 178 19.78 11.90 -6.50
C HIS A 178 18.38 12.49 -6.39
N LEU A 179 17.43 11.78 -5.77
CA LEU A 179 16.07 12.26 -5.56
C LEU A 179 16.03 13.55 -4.73
N ALA A 180 16.84 13.65 -3.68
CA ALA A 180 16.96 14.87 -2.87
C ALA A 180 17.44 16.07 -3.70
N THR A 181 18.35 15.85 -4.65
CA THR A 181 18.84 16.88 -5.58
C THR A 181 17.70 17.35 -6.49
N GLU A 182 16.98 16.45 -7.13
CA GLU A 182 15.84 16.77 -8.00
C GLU A 182 14.75 17.58 -7.26
N LEU A 183 14.38 17.14 -6.07
CA LEU A 183 13.39 17.85 -5.25
C LEU A 183 13.88 19.24 -4.81
N THR A 184 15.17 19.41 -4.58
CA THR A 184 15.78 20.72 -4.27
C THR A 184 15.65 21.68 -5.45
N GLU A 185 15.86 21.21 -6.66
CA GLU A 185 15.66 22.01 -7.87
C GLU A 185 14.20 22.42 -8.05
N ILE A 186 13.26 21.49 -7.84
CA ILE A 186 11.80 21.75 -7.90
C ILE A 186 11.41 22.81 -6.86
N SER A 187 11.86 22.67 -5.62
CA SER A 187 11.58 23.64 -4.54
C SER A 187 12.10 25.04 -4.91
N ASN A 188 13.31 25.13 -5.44
CA ASN A 188 13.91 26.40 -5.84
C ASN A 188 13.20 27.06 -7.02
N LEU A 189 12.78 26.27 -8.02
CA LEU A 189 12.02 26.77 -9.18
C LEU A 189 10.64 27.27 -8.74
N SER A 190 9.97 26.57 -7.85
CA SER A 190 8.66 26.98 -7.32
C SER A 190 8.77 28.30 -6.54
N LYS A 191 9.78 28.46 -5.68
CA LYS A 191 10.03 29.71 -4.94
C LYS A 191 10.31 30.90 -5.87
N ARG A 192 11.11 30.72 -6.92
CA ARG A 192 11.37 31.78 -7.91
C ARG A 192 10.13 32.22 -8.66
N ARG A 193 9.23 31.29 -9.01
CA ARG A 193 7.97 31.62 -9.66
C ARG A 193 7.09 32.50 -8.77
N VAL A 194 6.92 32.17 -7.50
CA VAL A 194 6.15 33.00 -6.55
C VAL A 194 6.72 34.41 -6.45
N GLN A 195 8.04 34.56 -6.30
CA GLN A 195 8.68 35.86 -6.21
C GLN A 195 8.52 36.71 -7.51
N ALA A 196 8.42 36.08 -8.67
CA ALA A 196 8.24 36.78 -9.94
C ALA A 196 6.81 37.32 -10.14
N PHE A 197 5.82 36.81 -9.41
CA PHE A 197 4.43 37.30 -9.44
C PHE A 197 4.16 38.39 -8.40
N ASP A 198 5.00 38.50 -7.36
CA ASP A 198 4.84 39.48 -6.27
C ASP A 198 5.58 40.82 -6.57
N ASN A 199 6.32 40.92 -7.68
CA ASN A 199 6.97 42.12 -8.21
C ASN A 199 6.29 42.66 -9.45
#